data_bb0cbb7d94f4b47a1799a7a124792fc9
#
_entry.id   bb0cbb7d94f4b47a1799a7a124792fc9
#
_cell.length_a   1.000
_cell.length_b   1.000
_cell.length_c   1.000
_cell.angle_alpha   90.00
_cell.angle_beta   90.00
_cell.angle_gamma   90.00
#
_symmetry.space_group_name_H-M   'P 1'
#
loop_
_entity.id
_entity.type
_entity.pdbx_description
1 polymer ?
#
loop_
_entity_poly.entity_id
_entity_poly.type
_entity_poly.pdbx_seq_one_letter_code
_entity_poly.pdbx_strand_id
1 'polypeptide(L)'
;LPAFLARQTDLVVAMAKAGRVVNIKKPQFLSPSQVVHIVEEFREAGNEQVLLCERGSSFGYDNLIVDMLGFRAMKQMTGDLPVIFDVTHALQQRGLGDAASGGRRQQVVELVRARMAVGLGALFLKAHPDPDRAKCDGPSAMDRVRCRWTSWKLSCSRSRRLTSW
;
A
#
# COMPACT_ATOMS: atom_id res chain seq x y z
N LEU A 1 -2.04 -4.60 -10.12
CA LEU A 1 -2.51 -5.95 -9.75
C LEU A 1 -3.13 -5.90 -8.36
N PRO A 2 -4.44 -6.17 -8.21
CA PRO A 2 -5.12 -6.20 -6.92
C PRO A 2 -4.57 -7.28 -5.99
N ALA A 3 -4.53 -6.99 -4.67
CA ALA A 3 -3.95 -7.89 -3.67
C ALA A 3 -4.60 -9.29 -3.67
N PHE A 4 -5.93 -9.38 -3.72
CA PHE A 4 -6.64 -10.65 -3.71
C PHE A 4 -6.40 -11.51 -4.96
N LEU A 5 -6.00 -10.90 -6.07
CA LEU A 5 -5.78 -11.56 -7.35
C LEU A 5 -4.29 -11.82 -7.64
N ALA A 6 -3.41 -11.38 -6.75
CA ALA A 6 -1.97 -11.43 -6.98
C ALA A 6 -1.37 -12.86 -6.95
N ARG A 7 -2.17 -13.87 -6.60
CA ARG A 7 -1.80 -15.30 -6.64
C ARG A 7 -2.44 -16.05 -7.80
N GLN A 8 -3.10 -15.34 -8.72
CA GLN A 8 -3.67 -15.95 -9.93
C GLN A 8 -2.66 -15.83 -11.07
N THR A 9 -1.89 -16.87 -11.31
CA THR A 9 -0.79 -16.91 -12.29
C THR A 9 -1.26 -16.50 -13.69
N ASP A 10 -2.43 -16.94 -14.14
CA ASP A 10 -2.96 -16.56 -15.46
C ASP A 10 -3.15 -15.06 -15.61
N LEU A 11 -3.67 -14.41 -14.56
CA LEU A 11 -3.84 -12.95 -14.53
C LEU A 11 -2.49 -12.24 -14.47
N VAL A 12 -1.58 -12.73 -13.65
CA VAL A 12 -0.21 -12.19 -13.50
C VAL A 12 0.50 -12.19 -14.86
N VAL A 13 0.50 -13.33 -15.54
CA VAL A 13 1.10 -13.49 -16.88
C VAL A 13 0.42 -12.60 -17.92
N ALA A 14 -0.92 -12.52 -17.92
CA ALA A 14 -1.64 -11.65 -18.83
C ALA A 14 -1.30 -10.16 -18.62
N MET A 15 -1.20 -9.72 -17.36
CA MET A 15 -0.81 -8.35 -17.02
C MET A 15 0.65 -8.06 -17.40
N ALA A 16 1.56 -9.03 -17.19
CA ALA A 16 2.96 -8.89 -17.58
C ALA A 16 3.09 -8.71 -19.11
N LYS A 17 2.40 -9.55 -19.89
CA LYS A 17 2.39 -9.48 -21.36
C LYS A 17 1.80 -8.19 -21.92
N ALA A 18 1.04 -7.43 -21.13
CA ALA A 18 0.54 -6.12 -21.57
C ALA A 18 1.66 -5.05 -21.73
N GLY A 19 2.88 -5.33 -21.25
CA GLY A 19 4.06 -4.47 -21.44
C GLY A 19 3.94 -3.08 -20.78
N ARG A 20 3.17 -2.97 -19.73
CA ARG A 20 2.97 -1.72 -18.97
C ARG A 20 3.59 -1.82 -17.59
N VAL A 21 3.86 -0.67 -16.99
CA VAL A 21 4.24 -0.60 -15.57
C VAL A 21 3.09 -1.12 -14.71
N VAL A 22 3.37 -2.11 -13.86
CA VAL A 22 2.37 -2.72 -13.00
C VAL A 22 2.69 -2.47 -11.53
N ASN A 23 1.73 -1.89 -10.81
CA ASN A 23 1.77 -1.79 -9.36
C ASN A 23 1.19 -3.07 -8.73
N ILE A 24 2.05 -3.89 -8.15
CA ILE A 24 1.68 -5.14 -7.48
C ILE A 24 1.31 -4.83 -6.02
N LYS A 25 0.05 -4.93 -5.66
CA LYS A 25 -0.40 -4.81 -4.27
C LYS A 25 -0.13 -6.10 -3.52
N LYS A 26 0.76 -6.04 -2.51
CA LYS A 26 1.07 -7.20 -1.67
C LYS A 26 -0.21 -7.74 -1.04
N PRO A 27 -0.55 -9.01 -1.24
CA PRO A 27 -1.64 -9.65 -0.50
C PRO A 27 -1.43 -9.55 1.02
N GLN A 28 -2.49 -9.28 1.75
CA GLN A 28 -2.41 -9.17 3.21
C GLN A 28 -2.09 -10.49 3.91
N PHE A 29 -2.27 -11.61 3.24
CA PHE A 29 -1.95 -12.94 3.75
C PHE A 29 -0.51 -13.39 3.41
N LEU A 30 0.24 -12.63 2.61
CA LEU A 30 1.65 -12.89 2.32
C LEU A 30 2.56 -12.07 3.21
N SER A 31 3.67 -12.67 3.63
CA SER A 31 4.78 -11.95 4.24
C SER A 31 5.47 -11.04 3.23
N PRO A 32 6.20 -10.00 3.68
CA PRO A 32 7.00 -9.15 2.80
C PRO A 32 7.98 -9.92 1.92
N SER A 33 8.58 -11.01 2.43
CA SER A 33 9.53 -11.83 1.68
C SER A 33 8.86 -12.68 0.59
N GLN A 34 7.61 -13.09 0.77
CA GLN A 34 6.91 -13.94 -0.21
C GLN A 34 6.44 -13.19 -1.46
N VAL A 35 6.45 -11.86 -1.45
CA VAL A 35 6.06 -11.08 -2.64
C VAL A 35 7.05 -11.26 -3.81
N VAL A 36 8.27 -11.71 -3.52
CA VAL A 36 9.29 -12.00 -4.54
C VAL A 36 8.78 -12.98 -5.60
N HIS A 37 8.02 -13.99 -5.21
CA HIS A 37 7.50 -14.98 -6.16
C HIS A 37 6.56 -14.38 -7.22
N ILE A 38 5.77 -13.39 -6.84
CA ILE A 38 4.92 -12.66 -7.80
C ILE A 38 5.79 -11.83 -8.75
N VAL A 39 6.85 -11.23 -8.25
CA VAL A 39 7.81 -10.47 -9.08
C VAL A 39 8.52 -11.40 -10.07
N GLU A 40 8.91 -12.59 -9.62
CA GLU A 40 9.52 -13.61 -10.47
C GLU A 40 8.58 -14.05 -11.61
N GLU A 41 7.30 -14.30 -11.33
CA GLU A 41 6.29 -14.60 -12.35
C GLU A 41 6.19 -13.45 -13.40
N PHE A 42 6.28 -12.18 -12.99
CA PHE A 42 6.32 -11.04 -13.92
C PHE A 42 7.58 -11.05 -14.79
N ARG A 43 8.75 -11.33 -14.21
CA ARG A 43 10.04 -11.39 -14.91
C ARG A 43 10.08 -12.54 -15.90
N GLU A 44 9.62 -13.72 -15.51
CA GLU A 44 9.52 -14.91 -16.37
C GLU A 44 8.58 -14.65 -17.55
N ALA A 45 7.53 -13.86 -17.34
CA ALA A 45 6.62 -13.45 -18.42
C ALA A 45 7.14 -12.28 -19.26
N GLY A 46 8.38 -11.78 -19.00
CA GLY A 46 9.07 -10.77 -19.79
C GLY A 46 8.79 -9.31 -19.40
N ASN A 47 8.30 -9.06 -18.19
CA ASN A 47 8.05 -7.69 -17.71
C ASN A 47 8.78 -7.40 -16.41
N GLU A 48 9.76 -6.50 -16.46
CA GLU A 48 10.51 -6.01 -15.29
C GLU A 48 9.98 -4.68 -14.74
N GLN A 49 9.01 -4.06 -15.44
CA GLN A 49 8.46 -2.75 -15.06
C GLN A 49 7.42 -2.89 -13.96
N VAL A 50 7.85 -3.25 -12.77
CA VAL A 50 6.96 -3.48 -11.63
C VAL A 50 7.28 -2.55 -10.46
N LEU A 51 6.23 -2.16 -9.75
CA LEU A 51 6.27 -1.44 -8.48
C LEU A 51 5.60 -2.33 -7.43
N LEU A 52 6.15 -2.37 -6.24
CA LEU A 52 5.53 -3.07 -5.11
C LEU A 52 4.66 -2.11 -4.30
N CYS A 53 3.61 -2.62 -3.69
CA CYS A 53 2.74 -1.81 -2.86
C CYS A 53 2.42 -2.53 -1.55
N GLU A 54 2.94 -2.01 -0.45
CA GLU A 54 2.56 -2.43 0.89
C GLU A 54 1.19 -1.87 1.24
N ARG A 55 0.31 -2.72 1.79
CA ARG A 55 -1.05 -2.36 2.17
C ARG A 55 -1.52 -3.02 3.47
N GLY A 56 -0.58 -3.45 4.29
CA GLY A 56 -0.81 -4.16 5.55
C GLY A 56 -0.85 -5.67 5.38
N SER A 57 -0.65 -6.33 6.49
CA SER A 57 -0.75 -7.78 6.66
C SER A 57 -1.86 -8.11 7.65
N SER A 58 -2.56 -9.22 7.42
CA SER A 58 -3.61 -9.70 8.33
C SER A 58 -3.01 -10.02 9.70
N PHE A 59 -3.67 -9.55 10.75
CA PHE A 59 -3.32 -9.82 12.13
C PHE A 59 -4.60 -10.04 12.96
N GLY A 60 -4.79 -11.26 13.43
CA GLY A 60 -6.06 -11.67 14.01
C GLY A 60 -7.16 -11.78 12.93
N TYR A 61 -8.41 -11.62 13.32
CA TYR A 61 -9.56 -11.87 12.43
C TYR A 61 -9.89 -10.71 11.52
N ASP A 62 -9.91 -9.48 12.03
CA ASP A 62 -10.48 -8.34 11.31
C ASP A 62 -9.55 -7.13 11.24
N ASN A 63 -8.29 -7.32 11.60
CA ASN A 63 -7.33 -6.22 11.67
C ASN A 63 -6.17 -6.39 10.68
N LEU A 64 -5.61 -5.25 10.28
CA LEU A 64 -4.39 -5.17 9.48
C LEU A 64 -3.35 -4.38 10.26
N ILE A 65 -2.10 -4.84 10.18
CA ILE A 65 -0.93 -4.12 10.67
C ILE A 65 0.03 -3.82 9.52
N VAL A 66 0.83 -2.79 9.67
CA VAL A 66 1.91 -2.46 8.74
C VAL A 66 3.23 -2.73 9.45
N ASP A 67 3.97 -3.69 8.95
CA ASP A 67 5.35 -3.92 9.37
C ASP A 67 6.28 -2.90 8.70
N MET A 68 6.83 -1.97 9.47
CA MET A 68 7.74 -0.95 8.96
C MET A 68 9.06 -1.54 8.45
N LEU A 69 9.50 -2.68 8.99
CA LEU A 69 10.69 -3.38 8.50
C LEU A 69 10.41 -4.15 7.20
N GLY A 70 9.16 -4.49 6.93
CA GLY A 70 8.72 -5.19 5.73
C GLY A 70 9.03 -4.44 4.44
N PHE A 71 9.07 -3.10 4.47
CA PHE A 71 9.46 -2.31 3.30
C PHE A 71 10.90 -2.57 2.87
N ARG A 72 11.82 -2.64 3.83
CA ARG A 72 13.21 -2.97 3.54
C ARG A 72 13.36 -4.42 3.09
N ALA A 73 12.65 -5.34 3.73
CA ALA A 73 12.65 -6.74 3.35
C ALA A 73 12.20 -6.94 1.89
N MET A 74 11.09 -6.31 1.48
CA MET A 74 10.62 -6.36 0.09
C MET A 74 11.67 -5.86 -0.89
N LYS A 75 12.30 -4.71 -0.62
CA LYS A 75 13.35 -4.16 -1.47
C LYS A 75 14.54 -5.13 -1.62
N GLN A 76 15.05 -5.62 -0.52
CA GLN A 76 16.21 -6.55 -0.51
C GLN A 76 15.93 -7.84 -1.30
N MET A 77 14.73 -8.40 -1.16
CA MET A 77 14.35 -9.65 -1.83
C MET A 77 14.08 -9.48 -3.32
N THR A 78 13.76 -8.28 -3.79
CA THR A 78 13.32 -8.04 -5.18
C THR A 78 14.33 -7.28 -6.04
N GLY A 79 15.56 -7.03 -5.53
CA GLY A 79 16.58 -6.25 -6.24
C GLY A 79 16.28 -4.76 -6.23
N ASP A 80 15.85 -4.24 -5.09
CA ASP A 80 15.59 -2.83 -4.81
C ASP A 80 14.45 -2.19 -5.61
N LEU A 81 13.44 -2.99 -5.98
CA LEU A 81 12.24 -2.46 -6.63
C LEU A 81 11.58 -1.34 -5.80
N PRO A 82 11.02 -0.32 -6.44
CA PRO A 82 10.31 0.75 -5.74
C PRO A 82 9.11 0.22 -4.96
N VAL A 83 8.98 0.64 -3.69
CA VAL A 83 7.86 0.25 -2.83
C VAL A 83 6.97 1.45 -2.54
N ILE A 84 5.72 1.37 -2.98
CA ILE A 84 4.63 2.31 -2.68
C ILE A 84 3.99 1.90 -1.36
N PHE A 85 3.50 2.86 -0.59
CA PHE A 85 2.69 2.61 0.58
C PHE A 85 1.22 2.98 0.33
N ASP A 86 0.33 1.99 0.39
CA ASP A 86 -1.12 2.17 0.32
C ASP A 86 -1.69 2.33 1.73
N VAL A 87 -1.74 3.56 2.19
CA VAL A 87 -2.22 3.88 3.54
C VAL A 87 -3.72 3.69 3.70
N THR A 88 -4.48 3.85 2.61
CA THR A 88 -5.95 3.67 2.65
C THR A 88 -6.32 2.24 2.97
N HIS A 89 -5.77 1.30 2.21
CA HIS A 89 -6.10 -0.11 2.38
C HIS A 89 -5.40 -0.74 3.60
N ALA A 90 -4.28 -0.18 4.06
CA ALA A 90 -3.65 -0.59 5.32
C ALA A 90 -4.51 -0.29 6.55
N LEU A 91 -5.45 0.62 6.45
CA LEU A 91 -6.37 1.02 7.52
C LEU A 91 -7.78 0.47 7.36
N GLN A 92 -8.02 -0.42 6.40
CA GLN A 92 -9.29 -1.12 6.29
C GLN A 92 -9.52 -2.03 7.50
N GLN A 93 -10.77 -2.12 7.92
CA GLN A 93 -11.26 -3.06 8.92
C GLN A 93 -12.46 -3.81 8.34
N ARG A 94 -12.56 -5.10 8.64
CA ARG A 94 -13.76 -5.86 8.34
C ARG A 94 -14.59 -5.92 9.61
N GLY A 95 -15.75 -5.25 9.62
CA GLY A 95 -16.74 -5.39 10.69
C GLY A 95 -17.50 -6.71 10.55
N LEU A 96 -17.82 -7.35 11.67
CA LEU A 96 -18.73 -8.49 11.69
C LEU A 96 -20.12 -8.04 11.22
N GLY A 97 -20.58 -8.55 10.07
CA GLY A 97 -21.92 -8.32 9.56
C GLY A 97 -22.10 -7.11 8.62
N ASP A 98 -21.05 -6.33 8.34
CA ASP A 98 -21.14 -5.21 7.41
C ASP A 98 -20.92 -5.65 5.96
N ALA A 99 -21.79 -5.21 5.07
CA ALA A 99 -21.65 -5.44 3.63
C ALA A 99 -20.48 -4.66 3.00
N ALA A 100 -19.93 -3.66 3.71
CA ALA A 100 -18.81 -2.83 3.28
C ALA A 100 -17.68 -2.85 4.32
N SER A 101 -16.43 -2.67 3.84
CA SER A 101 -15.28 -2.56 4.72
C SER A 101 -15.34 -1.28 5.55
N GLY A 102 -15.19 -1.38 6.86
CA GLY A 102 -14.89 -0.27 7.76
C GLY A 102 -13.46 0.27 7.55
N GLY A 103 -13.07 1.26 8.34
CA GLY A 103 -11.72 1.83 8.25
C GLY A 103 -11.39 2.83 9.33
N ARG A 104 -10.10 3.08 9.50
CA ARG A 104 -9.52 3.98 10.50
C ARG A 104 -8.99 5.25 9.86
N ARG A 105 -9.81 5.96 9.09
CA ARG A 105 -9.48 7.21 8.37
C ARG A 105 -8.68 8.21 9.21
N GLN A 106 -8.99 8.31 10.48
CA GLN A 106 -8.37 9.26 11.38
C GLN A 106 -6.88 8.99 11.65
N GLN A 107 -6.44 7.75 11.44
CA GLN A 107 -5.06 7.31 11.66
C GLN A 107 -4.16 7.40 10.41
N VAL A 108 -4.68 7.90 9.29
CA VAL A 108 -3.91 8.03 8.05
C VAL A 108 -2.64 8.86 8.24
N VAL A 109 -2.75 9.99 8.94
CA VAL A 109 -1.63 10.93 9.11
C VAL A 109 -0.52 10.32 9.97
N GLU A 110 -0.88 9.62 11.04
CA GLU A 110 0.07 8.94 11.94
C GLU A 110 0.82 7.85 11.18
N LEU A 111 0.09 7.03 10.43
CA LEU A 111 0.68 5.92 9.70
C LEU A 111 1.59 6.39 8.56
N VAL A 112 1.20 7.46 7.86
CA VAL A 112 2.07 8.09 6.85
C VAL A 112 3.33 8.66 7.47
N ARG A 113 3.24 9.35 8.62
CA ARG A 113 4.42 9.87 9.31
C ARG A 113 5.39 8.77 9.75
N ALA A 114 4.86 7.67 10.28
CA ALA A 114 5.68 6.51 10.63
C ALA A 114 6.42 5.97 9.40
N ARG A 115 5.74 5.87 8.25
CA ARG A 115 6.36 5.40 7.00
C ARG A 115 7.38 6.37 6.45
N MET A 116 7.16 7.67 6.59
CA MET A 116 8.13 8.69 6.17
C MET A 116 9.44 8.60 6.96
N ALA A 117 9.39 8.23 8.23
CA ALA A 117 10.58 8.08 9.06
C ALA A 117 11.51 6.95 8.59
N VAL A 118 10.99 5.92 7.96
CA VAL A 118 11.77 4.79 7.41
C VAL A 118 12.03 4.92 5.90
N GLY A 119 11.84 6.11 5.33
CA GLY A 119 12.11 6.43 3.92
C GLY A 119 10.94 6.07 2.97
N LEU A 120 10.23 7.05 2.48
CA LEU A 120 9.07 6.89 1.59
C LEU A 120 9.49 6.96 0.12
N GLY A 121 9.15 5.92 -0.65
CA GLY A 121 9.26 5.95 -2.11
C GLY A 121 8.08 6.70 -2.75
N ALA A 122 6.86 6.25 -2.46
CA ALA A 122 5.62 6.88 -2.90
C ALA A 122 4.46 6.51 -1.99
N LEU A 123 3.39 7.31 -2.01
CA LEU A 123 2.12 7.05 -1.36
C LEU A 123 1.02 6.74 -2.37
N PHE A 124 0.20 5.77 -2.03
CA PHE A 124 -1.11 5.57 -2.62
C PHE A 124 -2.18 5.89 -1.57
N LEU A 125 -3.11 6.74 -1.91
CA LEU A 125 -4.25 7.03 -1.06
C LEU A 125 -5.50 7.31 -1.89
N LYS A 126 -6.66 6.92 -1.36
CA LYS A 126 -7.95 7.30 -1.88
C LYS A 126 -8.43 8.56 -1.18
N ALA A 127 -8.94 9.50 -1.97
CA ALA A 127 -9.56 10.71 -1.47
C ALA A 127 -10.94 10.88 -2.12
N HIS A 128 -11.90 11.36 -1.35
CA HIS A 128 -13.24 11.66 -1.82
C HIS A 128 -13.69 12.99 -1.23
N PRO A 129 -14.44 13.83 -1.99
CA PRO A 129 -14.95 15.11 -1.46
C PRO A 129 -15.83 14.95 -0.22
N ASP A 130 -16.56 13.85 -0.17
CA ASP A 130 -17.42 13.43 0.93
C ASP A 130 -17.27 11.91 1.11
N PRO A 131 -16.30 11.45 1.95
CA PRO A 131 -16.02 10.03 2.10
C PRO A 131 -17.19 9.19 2.57
N ASP A 132 -18.14 9.76 3.31
CA ASP A 132 -19.29 9.02 3.82
C ASP A 132 -20.30 8.69 2.71
N ARG A 133 -20.19 9.38 1.57
CA ARG A 133 -20.94 9.10 0.34
C ARG A 133 -20.14 8.35 -0.72
N ALA A 134 -18.90 7.96 -0.42
CA ALA A 134 -18.06 7.22 -1.34
C ALA A 134 -18.64 5.81 -1.58
N LYS A 135 -18.65 5.37 -2.85
CA LYS A 135 -19.16 4.04 -3.22
C LYS A 135 -18.26 2.89 -2.78
N CYS A 136 -16.99 3.19 -2.45
CA CYS A 136 -16.03 2.21 -1.93
C CYS A 136 -15.01 2.89 -1.02
N ASP A 137 -14.52 2.14 -0.02
CA ASP A 137 -13.46 2.53 0.92
C ASP A 137 -13.68 3.87 1.65
N GLY A 138 -14.90 4.37 1.71
CA GLY A 138 -15.26 5.63 2.38
C GLY A 138 -14.68 5.73 3.80
N PRO A 139 -14.83 4.70 4.67
CA PRO A 139 -14.33 4.72 6.05
C PRO A 139 -12.80 4.84 6.18
N SER A 140 -12.05 4.54 5.13
CA SER A 140 -10.57 4.68 5.09
C SER A 140 -10.08 5.73 4.11
N ALA A 141 -10.96 6.32 3.27
CA ALA A 141 -10.60 7.38 2.34
C ALA A 141 -10.43 8.73 3.05
N MET A 142 -9.54 9.57 2.53
CA MET A 142 -9.33 10.92 3.04
C MET A 142 -10.40 11.91 2.53
N ASP A 143 -10.77 12.87 3.36
CA ASP A 143 -11.59 14.02 2.98
C ASP A 143 -10.74 15.17 2.40
N ARG A 144 -11.41 16.19 1.83
CA ARG A 144 -10.77 17.38 1.24
C ARG A 144 -9.92 18.17 2.25
N VAL A 145 -10.31 18.19 3.51
CA VAL A 145 -9.66 19.01 4.54
C VAL A 145 -8.32 18.39 4.93
N ARG A 146 -8.29 17.07 5.08
CA ARG A 146 -7.08 16.31 5.46
C ARG A 146 -6.13 16.12 4.28
N CYS A 147 -6.65 16.16 3.04
CA CYS A 147 -5.85 16.07 1.82
C CYS A 147 -5.21 17.40 1.40
N ARG A 148 -5.40 18.50 2.14
CA ARG A 148 -4.78 19.79 1.82
C ARG A 148 -3.26 19.72 1.93
N TRP A 149 -2.58 20.11 0.87
CA TRP A 149 -1.12 20.15 0.74
C TRP A 149 -0.38 20.85 1.89
N THR A 150 -1.03 21.76 2.59
CA THR A 150 -0.45 22.49 3.73
C THR A 150 -0.13 21.59 4.93
N SER A 151 -0.95 20.58 5.20
CA SER A 151 -0.68 19.63 6.28
C SER A 151 0.44 18.63 5.91
N TRP A 152 0.61 18.33 4.62
CA TRP A 152 1.67 17.46 4.11
C TRP A 152 3.03 18.15 4.03
N LYS A 153 3.07 19.45 3.68
CA LYS A 153 4.32 20.24 3.66
C LYS A 153 5.00 20.29 5.04
N LEU A 154 4.24 20.41 6.10
CA LEU A 154 4.77 20.43 7.47
C LEU A 154 5.38 19.08 7.89
N SER A 155 4.81 17.95 7.45
CA SER A 155 5.36 16.65 7.74
C SER A 155 6.59 16.34 6.88
N CYS A 156 6.63 16.77 5.62
CA CYS A 156 7.76 16.55 4.72
C CYS A 156 8.98 17.43 5.10
N SER A 157 8.77 18.67 5.55
CA SER A 157 9.86 19.55 6.00
C SER A 157 10.52 19.08 7.31
N ARG A 158 9.75 18.41 8.18
CA ARG A 158 10.29 17.81 9.41
C ARG A 158 11.09 16.52 9.14
N SER A 159 10.71 15.71 8.14
CA SER A 159 11.46 14.49 7.81
C SER A 159 12.82 14.79 7.19
N ARG A 160 12.97 15.88 6.42
CA ARG A 160 14.28 16.26 5.86
C ARG A 160 15.33 16.64 6.92
N ARG A 161 14.92 16.97 8.15
CA ARG A 161 15.84 17.28 9.25
C ARG A 161 16.30 16.04 10.03
N LEU A 162 15.68 14.86 9.79
CA LEU A 162 16.02 13.61 10.45
C LEU A 162 16.99 12.73 9.62
N THR A 163 17.34 13.15 8.40
CA THR A 163 18.26 12.41 7.52
C THR A 163 19.72 12.86 7.62
N SER A 164 20.06 13.66 8.63
CA SER A 164 21.44 14.08 8.93
C SER A 164 21.98 13.39 10.19
N TRP A 165 21.89 12.07 10.23
CA TRP A 165 22.62 11.19 11.19
C TRP A 165 23.33 10.08 10.42
#